data_4e3c42b2bf079c4ebd17183f563d3d10
#
_entry.id   4e3c42b2bf079c4ebd17183f563d3d10
#
_cell.length_a   1.000
_cell.length_b   1.000
_cell.length_c   1.000
_cell.angle_alpha   90.00
_cell.angle_beta   90.00
_cell.angle_gamma   90.00
#
_symmetry.space_group_name_H-M   'P 1'
#
loop_
_entity.id
_entity.type
_entity.pdbx_description
1 polymer ?
#
loop_
_entity_poly.entity_id
_entity_poly.type
_entity_poly.pdbx_seq_one_letter_code
_entity_poly.pdbx_strand_id
1 'polypeptide(L)'
;MTPELLIIKGNWALEAQYYYMNVSRKDGFRNYQAHGAYGIVRTLLIGSRYNYSHADAGVATPAKGSLELVLGYNYTDASDKKAGIRAGIMNDINCTLNYYINSWMLARLRYSYTNVHDRDVENLLPKRHVNTIEARLQVIF
;
A
#
# COMPACT_ATOMS: atom_id res chain seq x y z
N MET A 1 6.04 -15.22 6.99
CA MET A 1 4.80 -15.10 7.79
C MET A 1 4.24 -13.71 7.57
N THR A 2 2.97 -13.60 7.18
CA THR A 2 2.34 -12.33 6.79
C THR A 2 0.98 -12.21 7.48
N PRO A 3 0.94 -11.78 8.76
CA PRO A 3 -0.33 -11.53 9.42
C PRO A 3 -1.08 -10.37 8.76
N GLU A 4 -2.37 -10.55 8.61
CA GLU A 4 -3.31 -9.57 8.06
C GLU A 4 -4.40 -9.23 9.07
N LEU A 5 -4.84 -7.98 9.04
CA LEU A 5 -5.97 -7.49 9.81
C LEU A 5 -6.93 -6.77 8.87
N LEU A 6 -8.20 -7.14 8.93
CA LEU A 6 -9.30 -6.45 8.25
C LEU A 6 -10.41 -6.17 9.24
N ILE A 7 -10.82 -4.91 9.34
CA ILE A 7 -11.95 -4.46 10.15
C ILE A 7 -12.90 -3.69 9.24
N ILE A 8 -14.17 -4.06 9.22
CA ILE A 8 -15.22 -3.34 8.49
C ILE A 8 -16.30 -2.92 9.49
N LYS A 9 -16.62 -1.63 9.52
CA LYS A 9 -17.65 -1.08 10.40
C LYS A 9 -18.41 0.06 9.71
N GLY A 10 -19.63 -0.22 9.26
CA GLY A 10 -20.44 0.78 8.58
C GLY A 10 -19.76 1.30 7.31
N ASN A 11 -19.55 2.61 7.24
CA ASN A 11 -18.89 3.28 6.12
C ASN A 11 -17.36 3.40 6.29
N TRP A 12 -16.76 2.65 7.24
CA TRP A 12 -15.31 2.60 7.48
C TRP A 12 -14.77 1.19 7.29
N ALA A 13 -13.57 1.10 6.76
CA ALA A 13 -12.79 -0.13 6.75
C ALA A 13 -11.33 0.19 7.02
N LEU A 14 -10.68 -0.72 7.77
CA LEU A 14 -9.25 -0.70 8.08
C LEU A 14 -8.64 -2.01 7.60
N GLU A 15 -7.56 -1.90 6.85
CA GLU A 15 -6.73 -3.04 6.44
C GLU A 15 -5.30 -2.77 6.91
N ALA A 16 -4.64 -3.79 7.45
CA ALA A 16 -3.24 -3.72 7.80
C ALA A 16 -2.57 -5.07 7.57
N GLN A 17 -1.33 -5.04 7.13
CA GLN A 17 -0.54 -6.26 6.93
C GLN A 17 0.91 -5.99 7.31
N TYR A 18 1.52 -6.98 7.93
CA TYR A 18 2.96 -7.03 8.14
C TYR A 18 3.55 -8.17 7.31
N TYR A 19 4.67 -7.95 6.68
CA TYR A 19 5.39 -8.98 5.94
C TYR A 19 6.85 -9.05 6.36
N TYR A 20 7.34 -10.27 6.45
CA TYR A 20 8.71 -10.59 6.78
C TYR A 20 9.23 -11.61 5.76
N MET A 21 10.38 -11.32 5.22
CA MET A 21 11.09 -12.18 4.25
C MET A 21 12.46 -12.56 4.83
N ASN A 22 12.79 -13.84 4.74
CA ASN A 22 14.11 -14.38 5.05
C ASN A 22 14.56 -15.24 3.88
N VAL A 23 15.66 -14.88 3.26
CA VAL A 23 16.22 -15.57 2.11
C VAL A 23 17.54 -16.21 2.51
N SER A 24 17.61 -17.53 2.43
CA SER A 24 18.85 -18.28 2.63
C SER A 24 19.77 -18.09 1.44
N ARG A 25 21.01 -17.69 1.70
CA ARG A 25 22.05 -17.48 0.67
C ARG A 25 23.03 -18.65 0.71
N LYS A 26 23.54 -19.01 -0.46
CA LYS A 26 24.58 -20.07 -0.61
C LYS A 26 25.97 -19.49 -0.35
N ASP A 27 26.97 -20.35 -0.35
CA ASP A 27 28.40 -20.03 -0.33
C ASP A 27 28.88 -19.25 0.92
N GLY A 28 28.30 -19.58 2.10
CA GLY A 28 28.71 -18.99 3.38
C GLY A 28 28.25 -17.55 3.61
N PHE A 29 27.46 -16.98 2.69
CA PHE A 29 26.86 -15.67 2.90
C PHE A 29 25.75 -15.73 3.96
N ARG A 30 25.67 -14.68 4.78
CA ARG A 30 24.60 -14.54 5.77
C ARG A 30 23.24 -14.41 5.10
N ASN A 31 22.22 -15.02 5.67
CA ASN A 31 20.83 -14.90 5.20
C ASN A 31 20.42 -13.42 5.12
N TYR A 32 19.67 -13.09 4.08
CA TYR A 32 19.11 -11.76 3.89
C TYR A 32 17.71 -11.68 4.50
N GLN A 33 17.47 -10.64 5.24
CA GLN A 33 16.19 -10.37 5.89
C GLN A 33 15.66 -9.01 5.45
N ALA A 34 14.36 -8.96 5.13
CA ALA A 34 13.65 -7.74 4.84
C ALA A 34 12.26 -7.78 5.49
N HIS A 35 11.73 -6.63 5.84
CA HIS A 35 10.40 -6.54 6.41
C HIS A 35 9.70 -5.26 6.00
N GLY A 36 8.39 -5.26 6.18
CA GLY A 36 7.58 -4.09 5.92
C GLY A 36 6.18 -4.25 6.50
N ALA A 37 5.46 -3.17 6.45
CA ALA A 37 4.07 -3.11 6.87
C ALA A 37 3.30 -2.10 6.04
N TYR A 38 2.01 -2.33 5.85
CA TYR A 38 1.13 -1.30 5.37
C TYR A 38 -0.13 -1.21 6.22
N GLY A 39 -0.73 -0.03 6.20
CA GLY A 39 -2.03 0.23 6.77
C GLY A 39 -2.85 1.10 5.83
N ILE A 40 -4.12 0.75 5.65
CA ILE A 40 -5.06 1.45 4.79
C ILE A 40 -6.33 1.70 5.59
N VAL A 41 -6.72 2.97 5.69
CA VAL A 41 -8.03 3.37 6.20
C VAL A 41 -8.83 3.88 5.02
N ARG A 42 -10.05 3.38 4.88
CA ARG A 42 -10.98 3.84 3.85
C ARG A 42 -12.32 4.22 4.44
N THR A 43 -12.94 5.25 3.88
CA THR A 43 -14.27 5.70 4.26
C THR A 43 -15.10 6.08 3.05
N LEU A 44 -16.39 5.77 3.10
CA LEU A 44 -17.34 6.26 2.12
C LEU A 44 -17.79 7.66 2.54
N LEU A 45 -17.43 8.67 1.73
CA LEU A 45 -17.94 10.04 1.87
C LEU A 45 -19.37 10.13 1.34
N ILE A 46 -19.66 9.37 0.27
CA ILE A 46 -20.98 9.13 -0.29
C ILE A 46 -21.15 7.62 -0.40
N GLY A 47 -22.18 7.08 0.23
CA GLY A 47 -22.45 5.66 0.31
C GLY A 47 -22.83 5.24 1.72
N SER A 48 -23.41 4.06 1.89
CA SER A 48 -24.00 3.65 3.17
C SER A 48 -23.05 2.80 4.01
N ARG A 49 -22.43 1.78 3.43
CA ARG A 49 -21.57 0.85 4.17
C ARG A 49 -20.67 0.04 3.25
N TYR A 50 -19.58 -0.46 3.81
CA TYR A 50 -18.80 -1.53 3.23
C TYR A 50 -19.38 -2.89 3.55
N ASN A 51 -19.19 -3.83 2.63
CA ASN A 51 -19.47 -5.25 2.81
C ASN A 51 -18.16 -6.03 2.67
N TYR A 52 -18.13 -7.22 3.24
CA TYR A 52 -17.03 -8.16 3.02
C TYR A 52 -17.27 -8.96 1.74
N SER A 53 -16.25 -9.11 0.92
CA SER A 53 -16.25 -9.98 -0.25
C SER A 53 -15.52 -11.28 0.08
N HIS A 54 -16.24 -12.40 0.06
CA HIS A 54 -15.64 -13.72 0.23
C HIS A 54 -14.79 -14.13 -0.97
N ALA A 55 -15.12 -13.63 -2.17
CA ALA A 55 -14.38 -13.93 -3.39
C ALA A 55 -13.01 -13.27 -3.40
N ASP A 56 -12.92 -12.02 -2.91
CA ASP A 56 -11.69 -11.24 -2.88
C ASP A 56 -10.97 -11.34 -1.52
N ALA A 57 -11.58 -12.02 -0.54
CA ALA A 57 -11.12 -12.08 0.86
C ALA A 57 -10.83 -10.68 1.43
N GLY A 58 -11.66 -9.69 1.10
CA GLY A 58 -11.41 -8.28 1.38
C GLY A 58 -12.68 -7.42 1.42
N VAL A 59 -12.48 -6.12 1.31
CA VAL A 59 -13.60 -5.17 1.21
C VAL A 59 -14.22 -5.25 -0.18
N ALA A 60 -15.53 -5.51 -0.23
CA ALA A 60 -16.28 -5.52 -1.49
C ALA A 60 -16.28 -4.15 -2.16
N THR A 61 -16.34 -4.15 -3.49
CA THR A 61 -16.48 -2.93 -4.29
C THR A 61 -17.71 -2.15 -3.84
N PRO A 62 -17.57 -0.84 -3.52
CA PRO A 62 -18.68 0.00 -3.16
C PRO A 62 -19.77 0.10 -4.25
N ALA A 63 -20.99 0.41 -3.85
CA ALA A 63 -22.10 0.56 -4.76
C ALA A 63 -21.88 1.71 -5.76
N LYS A 64 -22.56 1.66 -6.90
CA LYS A 64 -22.57 2.77 -7.88
C LYS A 64 -22.97 4.10 -7.22
N GLY A 65 -22.35 5.20 -7.65
CA GLY A 65 -22.55 6.53 -7.10
C GLY A 65 -21.81 6.78 -5.78
N SER A 66 -21.07 5.80 -5.25
CA SER A 66 -20.27 5.99 -4.03
C SER A 66 -19.03 6.82 -4.29
N LEU A 67 -18.67 7.66 -3.32
CA LEU A 67 -17.41 8.39 -3.25
C LEU A 67 -16.62 7.87 -2.05
N GLU A 68 -15.45 7.34 -2.30
CA GLU A 68 -14.57 6.75 -1.30
C GLU A 68 -13.30 7.55 -1.15
N LEU A 69 -12.91 7.83 0.08
CA LEU A 69 -11.59 8.35 0.45
C LEU A 69 -10.76 7.21 1.04
N VAL A 70 -9.55 7.03 0.55
CA VAL A 70 -8.59 6.02 1.01
C VAL A 70 -7.31 6.71 1.43
N LEU A 71 -6.88 6.48 2.66
CA LEU A 71 -5.59 6.91 3.18
C LEU A 71 -4.74 5.68 3.43
N GLY A 72 -3.55 5.66 2.88
CA GLY A 72 -2.61 4.56 3.00
C GLY A 72 -1.24 5.01 3.49
N TYR A 73 -0.62 4.15 4.27
CA TYR A 73 0.78 4.27 4.67
C TYR A 73 1.48 2.94 4.42
N ASN A 74 2.63 2.99 3.77
CA ASN A 74 3.49 1.83 3.55
C ASN A 74 4.88 2.11 4.11
N TYR A 75 5.41 1.14 4.83
CA TYR A 75 6.78 1.09 5.29
C TYR A 75 7.46 -0.17 4.75
N THR A 76 8.64 -0.02 4.18
CA THR A 76 9.45 -1.16 3.73
C THR A 76 10.90 -0.91 4.10
N ASP A 77 11.50 -1.82 4.86
CA ASP A 77 12.93 -1.88 5.09
C ASP A 77 13.51 -3.09 4.33
N ALA A 78 14.19 -2.78 3.26
CA ALA A 78 14.88 -3.76 2.42
C ALA A 78 16.38 -3.86 2.75
N SER A 79 16.85 -3.16 3.81
CA SER A 79 18.25 -3.17 4.21
C SER A 79 18.51 -4.24 5.25
N ASP A 80 19.59 -5.01 5.07
CA ASP A 80 20.14 -5.91 6.07
C ASP A 80 21.65 -5.62 6.23
N LYS A 81 21.97 -4.73 7.17
CA LYS A 81 23.34 -4.32 7.46
C LYS A 81 24.24 -5.50 7.85
N LYS A 82 23.65 -6.54 8.47
CA LYS A 82 24.38 -7.74 8.88
C LYS A 82 24.71 -8.65 7.68
N ALA A 83 23.89 -8.62 6.65
CA ALA A 83 24.12 -9.30 5.38
C ALA A 83 24.93 -8.46 4.37
N GLY A 84 25.32 -7.23 4.73
CA GLY A 84 26.02 -6.30 3.85
C GLY A 84 25.13 -5.66 2.77
N ILE A 85 23.82 -5.68 2.96
CA ILE A 85 22.85 -5.17 1.97
C ILE A 85 22.24 -3.87 2.49
N ARG A 86 22.38 -2.80 1.72
CA ARG A 86 21.76 -1.49 1.97
C ARG A 86 20.84 -1.13 0.80
N ALA A 87 19.69 -1.77 0.73
CA ALA A 87 18.73 -1.54 -0.35
C ALA A 87 17.84 -0.30 -0.11
N GLY A 88 17.81 0.18 1.14
CA GLY A 88 17.09 1.37 1.53
C GLY A 88 15.82 1.11 2.34
N ILE A 89 15.35 2.19 2.94
CA ILE A 89 14.08 2.24 3.69
C ILE A 89 13.14 3.16 2.91
N MET A 90 11.95 2.66 2.61
CA MET A 90 10.91 3.40 1.90
C MET A 90 9.71 3.67 2.82
N ASN A 91 9.27 4.91 2.82
CA ASN A 91 8.02 5.33 3.43
C ASN A 91 7.15 5.95 2.34
N ASP A 92 5.92 5.51 2.22
CA ASP A 92 4.95 6.02 1.28
C ASP A 92 3.66 6.38 2.01
N ILE A 93 3.20 7.61 1.82
CA ILE A 93 1.89 8.07 2.28
C ILE A 93 1.07 8.38 1.05
N ASN A 94 -0.14 7.85 0.99
CA ASN A 94 -1.02 8.11 -0.14
C ASN A 94 -2.43 8.50 0.30
N CYS A 95 -3.05 9.33 -0.53
CA CYS A 95 -4.44 9.75 -0.41
C CYS A 95 -5.10 9.52 -1.76
N THR A 96 -6.17 8.74 -1.77
CA THR A 96 -6.88 8.36 -2.99
C THR A 96 -8.36 8.67 -2.85
N LEU A 97 -8.92 9.30 -3.85
CA LEU A 97 -10.36 9.52 -4.00
C LEU A 97 -10.87 8.66 -5.16
N ASN A 98 -11.81 7.79 -4.87
CA ASN A 98 -12.45 6.90 -5.83
C ASN A 98 -13.91 7.27 -5.99
N TYR A 99 -14.35 7.51 -7.23
CA TYR A 99 -15.76 7.71 -7.54
C TYR A 99 -16.27 6.55 -8.40
N TYR A 100 -17.17 5.76 -7.87
CA TYR A 100 -17.77 4.59 -8.52
C TYR A 100 -18.96 5.06 -9.38
N ILE A 101 -18.69 5.46 -10.63
CA ILE A 101 -19.70 6.02 -11.55
C ILE A 101 -20.84 5.01 -11.78
N ASN A 102 -20.47 3.77 -12.03
CA ASN A 102 -21.38 2.62 -12.13
C ASN A 102 -20.62 1.32 -11.85
N SER A 103 -21.26 0.17 -12.06
CA SER A 103 -20.64 -1.16 -11.81
C SER A 103 -19.41 -1.44 -12.69
N TRP A 104 -19.17 -0.68 -13.72
CA TRP A 104 -18.19 -0.91 -14.79
C TRP A 104 -17.18 0.21 -14.90
N MET A 105 -17.46 1.36 -14.29
CA MET A 105 -16.63 2.56 -14.42
C MET A 105 -16.27 3.14 -13.06
N LEU A 106 -14.97 3.37 -12.88
CA LEU A 106 -14.37 4.00 -11.71
C LEU A 106 -13.48 5.16 -12.15
N ALA A 107 -13.71 6.35 -11.62
CA ALA A 107 -12.77 7.46 -11.69
C ALA A 107 -11.94 7.50 -10.40
N ARG A 108 -10.63 7.68 -10.52
CA ARG A 108 -9.69 7.73 -9.40
C ARG A 108 -8.79 8.93 -9.53
N LEU A 109 -8.59 9.62 -8.41
CA LEU A 109 -7.54 10.60 -8.23
C LEU A 109 -6.69 10.18 -7.03
N ARG A 110 -5.38 10.06 -7.22
CA ARG A 110 -4.44 9.66 -6.17
C ARG A 110 -3.31 10.66 -6.09
N TYR A 111 -2.96 11.02 -4.86
CA TYR A 111 -1.70 11.67 -4.54
C TYR A 111 -0.89 10.73 -3.67
N SER A 112 0.41 10.60 -3.94
CA SER A 112 1.34 9.90 -3.06
C SER A 112 2.62 10.70 -2.86
N TYR A 113 3.13 10.60 -1.63
CA TYR A 113 4.44 11.10 -1.22
C TYR A 113 5.29 9.93 -0.78
N THR A 114 6.35 9.68 -1.52
CA THR A 114 7.29 8.59 -1.25
C THR A 114 8.63 9.15 -0.83
N ASN A 115 9.17 8.67 0.27
CA ASN A 115 10.50 9.01 0.78
C ASN A 115 11.35 7.74 0.85
N VAL A 116 12.51 7.77 0.20
CA VAL A 116 13.49 6.68 0.23
C VAL A 116 14.78 7.19 0.85
N HIS A 117 15.30 6.50 1.86
CA HIS A 117 16.53 6.85 2.55
C HIS A 117 17.35 5.60 2.91
N ASP A 118 18.57 5.79 3.43
CA ASP A 118 19.52 4.73 3.82
C ASP A 118 19.83 3.75 2.69
N ARG A 119 20.00 4.29 1.49
CA ARG A 119 20.37 3.53 0.29
C ARG A 119 21.86 3.71 0.02
N ASP A 120 22.59 2.59 -0.10
CA ASP A 120 24.00 2.59 -0.45
C ASP A 120 24.16 2.72 -1.97
N VAL A 121 24.01 3.95 -2.45
CA VAL A 121 24.37 4.28 -3.82
C VAL A 121 25.46 5.35 -3.70
N GLU A 122 26.71 4.93 -3.79
CA GLU A 122 27.84 5.85 -3.84
C GLU A 122 27.57 6.92 -4.91
N ASN A 123 27.53 8.18 -4.48
CA ASN A 123 27.38 9.39 -5.31
C ASN A 123 26.01 9.68 -5.97
N LEU A 124 24.94 8.94 -5.70
CA LEU A 124 23.61 9.24 -6.21
C LEU A 124 22.62 9.53 -5.08
N LEU A 125 22.45 10.81 -4.76
CA LEU A 125 21.42 11.43 -3.93
C LEU A 125 20.91 10.54 -2.75
N PRO A 126 21.42 10.75 -1.53
CA PRO A 126 21.14 9.90 -0.36
C PRO A 126 19.69 9.96 0.13
N LYS A 127 18.94 10.96 -0.28
CA LYS A 127 17.52 11.09 0.04
C LYS A 127 16.74 11.48 -1.21
N ARG A 128 15.68 10.76 -1.51
CA ARG A 128 14.76 11.12 -2.59
C ARG A 128 13.35 11.20 -2.06
N HIS A 129 12.73 12.33 -2.36
CA HIS A 129 11.29 12.52 -2.20
C HIS A 129 10.66 12.51 -3.59
N VAL A 130 9.62 11.73 -3.75
CA VAL A 130 8.83 11.70 -4.99
C VAL A 130 7.39 12.03 -4.64
N ASN A 131 6.86 13.04 -5.32
CA ASN A 131 5.44 13.37 -5.27
C ASN A 131 4.81 12.87 -6.56
N THR A 132 3.74 12.12 -6.46
CA THR A 132 3.03 11.58 -7.62
C THR A 132 1.57 11.97 -7.55
N ILE A 133 1.04 12.50 -8.64
CA ILE A 133 -0.39 12.71 -8.84
C ILE A 133 -0.82 11.80 -9.99
N GLU A 134 -1.82 10.98 -9.77
CA GLU A 134 -2.38 10.05 -10.74
C GLU A 134 -3.87 10.30 -10.89
N ALA A 135 -4.32 10.49 -12.12
CA ALA A 135 -5.73 10.48 -12.50
C ALA A 135 -5.99 9.27 -13.39
N ARG A 136 -7.00 8.47 -13.06
CA ARG A 136 -7.33 7.24 -13.78
C ARG A 136 -8.82 7.11 -14.00
N LEU A 137 -9.21 6.76 -15.22
CA LEU A 137 -10.54 6.25 -15.53
C LEU A 137 -10.40 4.76 -15.87
N GLN A 138 -11.07 3.91 -15.10
CA GLN A 138 -11.09 2.47 -15.31
C GLN A 138 -12.45 2.03 -15.82
N VAL A 139 -12.44 1.21 -16.85
CA VAL A 139 -13.63 0.56 -17.41
C VAL A 139 -13.41 -0.94 -17.34
N ILE A 140 -14.39 -1.69 -16.82
CA ILE A 140 -14.39 -3.14 -16.71
C ILE A 140 -15.49 -3.67 -17.62
N PHE A 141 -15.17 -4.58 -18.52
CA PHE A 141 -16.10 -5.21 -19.47
C PHE A 141 -15.89 -6.73 -19.52
#